data_9bb822aac44f6899f5c32a6cb1a4291e
#
_entry.id   9bb822aac44f6899f5c32a6cb1a4291e
#
_cell.length_a   1.000
_cell.length_b   1.000
_cell.length_c   1.000
_cell.angle_alpha   90.00
_cell.angle_beta   90.00
_cell.angle_gamma   90.00
#
_symmetry.space_group_name_H-M   'P 1'
#
loop_
_entity.id
_entity.type
_entity.pdbx_description
1 polymer ?
#
loop_
_entity_poly.entity_id
_entity_poly.type
_entity_poly.pdbx_seq_one_letter_code
_entity_poly.pdbx_strand_id
1 'polypeptide(L)'
;MIIAKRPESSFQPAPEGLHHAVCCDVVDLGMVDTPWGMKQQVEVRWKLSETNSKTQAPFEVRKRYTTSLHEKANLRKDCESWRGKKFSDDELEGFDLEKLLNANAQVQVVHVLSDQGRTFDRVQAIVPHKKGPKLTVKNYVRQADRDESRESSEAQATPVVEVDSDEIPF
;
A
#
# COMPACT_ATOMS: atom_id res chain seq x y z
N MET A 1 2.64 -29.43 32.18
CA MET A 1 3.45 -28.22 32.02
C MET A 1 2.80 -27.35 30.96
N ILE A 2 2.43 -26.13 31.32
CA ILE A 2 1.79 -25.17 30.40
C ILE A 2 2.87 -24.18 29.96
N ILE A 3 3.22 -24.17 28.68
CA ILE A 3 4.26 -23.31 28.11
C ILE A 3 3.59 -22.24 27.28
N ALA A 4 3.70 -20.98 27.69
CA ALA A 4 3.34 -19.85 26.87
C ALA A 4 4.50 -19.51 25.93
N LYS A 5 4.24 -19.47 24.63
CA LYS A 5 5.20 -19.04 23.62
C LYS A 5 4.77 -17.73 23.01
N ARG A 6 5.73 -16.88 22.70
CA ARG A 6 5.48 -15.70 21.89
C ARG A 6 5.06 -16.17 20.50
N PRO A 7 3.95 -15.67 19.95
CA PRO A 7 3.58 -16.00 18.57
C PRO A 7 4.71 -15.57 17.63
N GLU A 8 5.12 -16.45 16.74
CA GLU A 8 6.07 -16.11 15.69
C GLU A 8 5.41 -15.10 14.74
N SER A 9 6.13 -14.04 14.44
CA SER A 9 5.68 -13.08 13.43
C SER A 9 5.66 -13.77 12.07
N SER A 10 4.49 -13.76 11.41
CA SER A 10 4.37 -14.24 10.03
C SER A 10 4.93 -13.23 9.02
N PHE A 11 5.38 -12.07 9.49
CA PHE A 11 5.96 -11.03 8.64
C PHE A 11 7.31 -11.48 8.10
N GLN A 12 7.42 -11.50 6.78
CA GLN A 12 8.65 -11.73 6.05
C GLN A 12 8.82 -10.55 5.09
N PRO A 13 9.92 -9.77 5.20
CA PRO A 13 10.17 -8.68 4.26
C PRO A 13 10.41 -9.25 2.86
N ALA A 14 10.01 -8.49 1.84
CA ALA A 14 10.30 -8.85 0.46
C ALA A 14 11.82 -8.95 0.24
N PRO A 15 12.30 -9.90 -0.60
CA PRO A 15 13.72 -10.04 -0.86
C PRO A 15 14.33 -8.78 -1.48
N GLU A 16 15.57 -8.47 -1.12
CA GLU A 16 16.31 -7.40 -1.78
C GLU A 16 16.54 -7.71 -3.25
N GLY A 17 16.57 -6.68 -4.07
CA GLY A 17 16.85 -6.75 -5.48
C GLY A 17 15.80 -6.07 -6.35
N LEU A 18 15.92 -6.28 -7.64
CA LEU A 18 15.01 -5.75 -8.64
C LEU A 18 13.97 -6.82 -8.97
N HIS A 19 12.69 -6.50 -8.72
CA HIS A 19 11.58 -7.42 -8.90
C HIS A 19 10.57 -6.88 -9.91
N HIS A 20 10.06 -7.78 -10.75
CA HIS A 20 8.89 -7.47 -11.55
C HIS A 20 7.66 -7.33 -10.63
N ALA A 21 6.90 -6.28 -10.83
CA ALA A 21 5.77 -5.92 -9.97
C ALA A 21 4.61 -5.37 -10.78
N VAL A 22 3.43 -5.45 -10.21
CA VAL A 22 2.21 -4.82 -10.74
C VAL A 22 1.55 -3.98 -9.65
N CYS A 23 1.13 -2.77 -9.98
CA CYS A 23 0.41 -1.91 -9.06
C CYS A 23 -0.97 -2.50 -8.75
N CYS A 24 -1.22 -2.82 -7.50
CA CYS A 24 -2.48 -3.40 -7.05
C CYS A 24 -3.39 -2.42 -6.33
N ASP A 25 -2.85 -1.35 -5.79
CA ASP A 25 -3.65 -0.35 -5.09
C ASP A 25 -3.01 1.03 -5.09
N VAL A 26 -3.87 2.04 -5.04
CA VAL A 26 -3.52 3.45 -4.80
C VAL A 26 -4.46 3.92 -3.71
N VAL A 27 -3.92 4.19 -2.53
CA VAL A 27 -4.70 4.51 -1.34
C VAL A 27 -4.54 5.98 -0.99
N ASP A 28 -5.64 6.72 -0.96
CA ASP A 28 -5.65 8.08 -0.45
C ASP A 28 -5.58 8.04 1.09
N LEU A 29 -4.50 8.57 1.64
CA LEU A 29 -4.29 8.64 3.09
C LEU A 29 -4.87 9.94 3.69
N GLY A 30 -5.37 10.84 2.85
CA GLY A 30 -5.86 12.15 3.29
C GLY A 30 -4.74 13.05 3.82
N MET A 31 -5.10 13.98 4.69
CA MET A 31 -4.16 14.90 5.32
C MET A 31 -3.41 14.18 6.45
N VAL A 32 -2.10 14.17 6.36
CA VAL A 32 -1.20 13.54 7.32
C VAL A 32 -0.27 14.59 7.93
N ASP A 33 -0.09 14.53 9.23
CA ASP A 33 0.85 15.42 9.93
C ASP A 33 2.29 15.00 9.62
N THR A 34 3.07 15.94 9.11
CA THR A 34 4.48 15.74 8.78
C THR A 34 5.33 16.78 9.50
N PRO A 35 6.66 16.59 9.59
CA PRO A 35 7.56 17.60 10.16
C PRO A 35 7.47 18.97 9.48
N TRP A 36 6.95 19.04 8.26
CA TRP A 36 6.76 20.26 7.47
C TRP A 36 5.29 20.73 7.42
N GLY A 37 4.44 20.22 8.33
CA GLY A 37 3.02 20.55 8.41
C GLY A 37 2.11 19.46 7.82
N MET A 38 0.83 19.77 7.73
CA MET A 38 -0.17 18.85 7.16
C MET A 38 0.00 18.74 5.65
N LYS A 39 0.13 17.52 5.17
CA LYS A 39 0.27 17.21 3.73
C LYS A 39 -0.70 16.10 3.33
N GLN A 40 -1.32 16.25 2.18
CA GLN A 40 -2.08 15.16 1.60
C GLN A 40 -1.11 14.09 1.12
N GLN A 41 -1.36 12.84 1.48
CA GLN A 41 -0.53 11.71 1.13
C GLN A 41 -1.32 10.62 0.41
N VAL A 42 -0.59 9.88 -0.40
CA VAL A 42 -1.08 8.69 -1.11
C VAL A 42 -0.09 7.55 -0.89
N GLU A 43 -0.61 6.34 -0.81
CA GLU A 43 0.20 5.12 -0.72
C GLU A 43 -0.03 4.28 -1.97
N VAL A 44 1.06 3.96 -2.65
CA VAL A 44 1.03 3.07 -3.82
C VAL A 44 1.52 1.70 -3.39
N ARG A 45 0.80 0.66 -3.76
CA ARG A 45 1.10 -0.73 -3.41
C ARG A 45 1.32 -1.57 -4.66
N TRP A 46 2.31 -2.44 -4.58
CA TRP A 46 2.65 -3.36 -5.66
C TRP A 46 2.67 -4.81 -5.17
N LYS A 47 2.22 -5.71 -6.03
CA LYS A 47 2.44 -7.15 -5.86
C LYS A 47 3.65 -7.54 -6.69
N LEU A 48 4.60 -8.25 -6.06
CA LEU A 48 5.80 -8.73 -6.72
C LEU A 48 5.56 -10.08 -7.41
N SER A 49 6.40 -10.41 -8.37
CA SER A 49 6.43 -11.75 -8.97
C SER A 49 6.89 -12.83 -7.98
N GLU A 50 7.69 -12.44 -6.99
CA GLU A 50 8.15 -13.34 -5.94
C GLU A 50 7.04 -13.64 -4.93
N THR A 51 7.00 -14.89 -4.46
CA THR A 51 6.03 -15.33 -3.46
C THR A 51 6.68 -15.55 -2.10
N ASN A 52 5.92 -15.23 -1.05
CA ASN A 52 6.31 -15.49 0.32
C ASN A 52 6.22 -17.01 0.60
N SER A 53 7.31 -17.61 1.03
CA SER A 53 7.37 -19.06 1.31
C SER A 53 6.47 -19.50 2.46
N LYS A 54 6.13 -18.60 3.39
CA LYS A 54 5.27 -18.89 4.54
C LYS A 54 3.78 -18.81 4.21
N THR A 55 3.39 -17.83 3.40
CA THR A 55 1.98 -17.57 3.08
C THR A 55 1.56 -18.07 1.70
N GLN A 56 2.52 -18.45 0.84
CA GLN A 56 2.30 -18.83 -0.56
C GLN A 56 1.68 -17.73 -1.43
N ALA A 57 1.60 -16.50 -0.90
CA ALA A 57 1.07 -15.34 -1.61
C ALA A 57 2.21 -14.46 -2.14
N PRO A 58 1.99 -13.70 -3.23
CA PRO A 58 2.96 -12.73 -3.69
C PRO A 58 3.32 -11.71 -2.60
N PHE A 59 4.59 -11.32 -2.54
CA PHE A 59 4.99 -10.22 -1.69
C PHE A 59 4.28 -8.94 -2.10
N GLU A 60 3.92 -8.13 -1.13
CA GLU A 60 3.37 -6.80 -1.33
C GLU A 60 4.34 -5.77 -0.76
N VAL A 61 4.69 -4.80 -1.59
CA VAL A 61 5.49 -3.65 -1.16
C VAL A 61 4.70 -2.37 -1.38
N ARG A 62 5.00 -1.36 -0.56
CA ARG A 62 4.27 -0.09 -0.58
C ARG A 62 5.22 1.08 -0.40
N LYS A 63 4.82 2.23 -0.94
CA LYS A 63 5.52 3.48 -0.74
C LYS A 63 4.54 4.62 -0.59
N ARG A 64 4.78 5.48 0.38
CA ARG A 64 4.00 6.69 0.61
C ARG A 64 4.62 7.88 -0.08
N TYR A 65 3.77 8.75 -0.59
CA TYR A 65 4.15 9.99 -1.25
C TYR A 65 3.28 11.13 -0.77
N THR A 66 3.85 12.32 -0.71
CA THR A 66 3.04 13.53 -0.72
C THR A 66 2.36 13.64 -2.08
N THR A 67 1.06 13.89 -2.10
CA THR A 67 0.26 13.98 -3.32
C THR A 67 0.56 15.31 -4.04
N SER A 68 1.68 15.34 -4.74
CA SER A 68 2.18 16.52 -5.43
C SER A 68 2.95 16.13 -6.69
N LEU A 69 2.78 16.91 -7.75
CA LEU A 69 3.54 16.78 -8.98
C LEU A 69 4.56 17.92 -9.16
N HIS A 70 4.91 18.59 -8.07
CA HIS A 70 6.01 19.56 -8.08
C HIS A 70 7.30 18.91 -8.58
N GLU A 71 8.16 19.65 -9.27
CA GLU A 71 9.38 19.10 -9.89
C GLU A 71 10.32 18.37 -8.91
N LYS A 72 10.30 18.77 -7.63
CA LYS A 72 11.08 18.12 -6.56
C LYS A 72 10.34 17.01 -5.84
N ALA A 73 9.07 16.79 -6.14
CA ALA A 73 8.26 15.79 -5.45
C ALA A 73 8.67 14.37 -5.84
N ASN A 74 8.79 13.50 -4.85
CA ASN A 74 9.14 12.10 -5.06
C ASN A 74 8.11 11.37 -5.91
N LEU A 75 6.82 11.67 -5.74
CA LEU A 75 5.76 11.08 -6.56
C LEU A 75 5.98 11.35 -8.05
N ARG A 76 6.26 12.60 -8.40
CA ARG A 76 6.56 12.96 -9.79
C ARG A 76 7.77 12.22 -10.32
N LYS A 77 8.86 12.22 -9.57
CA LYS A 77 10.12 11.55 -9.97
C LYS A 77 9.93 10.06 -10.19
N ASP A 78 9.26 9.39 -9.27
CA ASP A 78 9.03 7.96 -9.35
C ASP A 78 8.06 7.59 -10.47
N CYS A 79 7.01 8.37 -10.68
CA CYS A 79 6.08 8.17 -11.80
C CYS A 79 6.75 8.39 -13.16
N GLU A 80 7.57 9.42 -13.30
CA GLU A 80 8.31 9.68 -14.53
C GLU A 80 9.33 8.56 -14.83
N SER A 81 10.02 8.09 -13.78
CA SER A 81 10.92 6.93 -13.91
C SER A 81 10.17 5.65 -14.29
N TRP A 82 9.03 5.41 -13.66
CA TRP A 82 8.20 4.22 -13.91
C TRP A 82 7.65 4.18 -15.33
N ARG A 83 7.12 5.29 -15.82
CA ARG A 83 6.55 5.36 -17.17
C ARG A 83 7.61 5.57 -18.24
N GLY A 84 8.83 5.95 -17.87
CA GLY A 84 9.93 6.21 -18.80
C GLY A 84 9.78 7.49 -19.63
N LYS A 85 8.91 8.40 -19.20
CA LYS A 85 8.70 9.70 -19.86
C LYS A 85 8.26 10.75 -18.84
N LYS A 86 8.54 12.01 -19.13
CA LYS A 86 8.11 13.13 -18.30
C LYS A 86 6.60 13.40 -18.44
N PHE A 87 6.03 14.02 -17.40
CA PHE A 87 4.67 14.52 -17.47
C PHE A 87 4.57 15.69 -18.46
N SER A 88 3.49 15.72 -19.23
CA SER A 88 3.12 16.88 -20.04
C SER A 88 2.58 18.00 -19.16
N ASP A 89 2.53 19.23 -19.68
CA ASP A 89 1.97 20.38 -18.94
C ASP A 89 0.50 20.15 -18.54
N ASP A 90 -0.29 19.53 -19.41
CA ASP A 90 -1.68 19.19 -19.11
C ASP A 90 -1.78 18.17 -17.98
N GLU A 91 -0.91 17.16 -17.98
CA GLU A 91 -0.86 16.15 -16.91
C GLU A 91 -0.42 16.75 -15.58
N LEU A 92 0.46 17.75 -15.58
CA LEU A 92 0.91 18.42 -14.37
C LEU A 92 -0.19 19.24 -13.69
N GLU A 93 -1.19 19.67 -14.43
CA GLU A 93 -2.37 20.35 -13.87
C GLU A 93 -3.34 19.40 -13.17
N GLY A 94 -3.33 18.14 -13.54
CA GLY A 94 -4.13 17.11 -12.90
C GLY A 94 -3.86 15.75 -13.51
N PHE A 95 -3.40 14.82 -12.70
CA PHE A 95 -3.14 13.44 -13.10
C PHE A 95 -3.90 12.50 -12.17
N ASP A 96 -4.72 11.66 -12.75
CA ASP A 96 -5.46 10.63 -12.03
C ASP A 96 -4.52 9.47 -11.67
N LEU A 97 -4.20 9.36 -10.39
CA LEU A 97 -3.31 8.32 -9.89
C LEU A 97 -3.89 6.90 -10.03
N GLU A 98 -5.20 6.76 -10.18
CA GLU A 98 -5.81 5.44 -10.44
C GLU A 98 -5.41 4.86 -11.80
N LYS A 99 -4.87 5.66 -12.70
CA LYS A 99 -4.27 5.16 -13.94
C LYS A 99 -3.04 4.29 -13.70
N LEU A 100 -2.43 4.37 -12.53
CA LEU A 100 -1.32 3.50 -12.14
C LEU A 100 -1.76 2.06 -11.85
N LEU A 101 -3.03 1.84 -11.57
CA LEU A 101 -3.55 0.50 -11.28
C LEU A 101 -3.31 -0.44 -12.46
N ASN A 102 -2.89 -1.66 -12.16
CA ASN A 102 -2.52 -2.71 -13.12
C ASN A 102 -1.30 -2.39 -14.00
N ALA A 103 -0.65 -1.27 -13.80
CA ALA A 103 0.59 -0.96 -14.49
C ALA A 103 1.74 -1.81 -13.95
N ASN A 104 2.50 -2.40 -14.87
CA ASN A 104 3.68 -3.19 -14.54
C ASN A 104 4.91 -2.30 -14.39
N ALA A 105 5.81 -2.72 -13.51
CA ALA A 105 7.05 -2.02 -13.22
C ALA A 105 8.12 -3.02 -12.79
N GLN A 106 9.37 -2.56 -12.75
CA GLN A 106 10.40 -3.21 -11.96
C GLN A 106 10.68 -2.35 -10.74
N VAL A 107 10.58 -2.95 -9.58
CA VAL A 107 10.73 -2.28 -8.30
C VAL A 107 11.99 -2.78 -7.61
N GLN A 108 12.88 -1.86 -7.27
CA GLN A 108 14.06 -2.17 -6.48
C GLN A 108 13.70 -2.13 -4.99
N VAL A 109 13.87 -3.27 -4.33
CA VAL A 109 13.64 -3.43 -2.91
C VAL A 109 14.96 -3.46 -2.17
N VAL A 110 15.08 -2.69 -1.10
CA VAL A 110 16.20 -2.69 -0.17
C VAL A 110 15.68 -2.98 1.24
N HIS A 111 16.53 -3.55 2.08
CA HIS A 111 16.21 -3.77 3.49
C HIS A 111 16.75 -2.61 4.33
N VAL A 112 15.94 -2.16 5.27
CA VAL A 112 16.32 -1.13 6.24
C VAL A 112 16.09 -1.66 7.65
N LEU A 113 16.98 -1.28 8.57
CA LEU A 113 16.82 -1.56 9.99
C LEU A 113 16.04 -0.42 10.65
N SER A 114 15.01 -0.77 11.40
CA SER A 114 14.34 0.17 12.28
C SER A 114 15.17 0.45 13.54
N ASP A 115 14.84 1.51 14.26
CA ASP A 115 15.47 1.84 15.55
C ASP A 115 15.30 0.72 16.58
N GLN A 116 14.31 -0.14 16.40
CA GLN A 116 14.05 -1.30 17.24
C GLN A 116 14.78 -2.58 16.78
N GLY A 117 15.66 -2.48 15.78
CA GLY A 117 16.43 -3.61 15.25
C GLY A 117 15.62 -4.56 14.35
N ARG A 118 14.45 -4.15 13.88
CA ARG A 118 13.65 -4.94 12.93
C ARG A 118 14.02 -4.59 11.50
N THR A 119 14.15 -5.62 10.67
CA THR A 119 14.35 -5.45 9.23
C THR A 119 13.01 -5.33 8.53
N PHE A 120 12.87 -4.31 7.69
CA PHE A 120 11.71 -4.15 6.82
C PHE A 120 12.14 -3.79 5.40
N ASP A 121 11.26 -4.08 4.44
CA ASP A 121 11.48 -3.77 3.05
C ASP A 121 11.16 -2.30 2.74
N ARG A 122 11.87 -1.75 1.78
CA ARG A 122 11.67 -0.39 1.28
C ARG A 122 11.81 -0.38 -0.23
N VAL A 123 10.91 0.32 -0.90
CA VAL A 123 11.00 0.59 -2.33
C VAL A 123 11.99 1.72 -2.57
N GLN A 124 13.12 1.40 -3.18
CA GLN A 124 14.19 2.35 -3.46
C GLN A 124 14.01 3.06 -4.80
N ALA A 125 13.64 2.32 -5.83
CA ALA A 125 13.47 2.84 -7.18
C ALA A 125 12.40 2.07 -7.93
N ILE A 126 11.81 2.70 -8.92
CA ILE A 126 10.81 2.12 -9.80
C ILE A 126 11.25 2.43 -11.23
N VAL A 127 11.35 1.40 -12.07
CA VAL A 127 11.72 1.54 -13.46
C VAL A 127 10.72 0.83 -14.37
N PRO A 128 10.66 1.16 -15.68
CA PRO A 128 9.70 0.53 -16.57
C PRO A 128 9.95 -0.97 -16.71
N HIS A 129 8.89 -1.73 -16.84
CA HIS A 129 8.96 -3.13 -17.25
C HIS A 129 8.88 -3.18 -18.78
N LYS A 130 9.99 -3.52 -19.42
CA LYS A 130 10.11 -3.48 -20.91
C LYS A 130 10.04 -4.82 -21.58
N LYS A 131 10.33 -5.91 -20.87
CA LYS A 131 10.45 -7.25 -21.46
C LYS A 131 9.74 -8.30 -20.63
N GLY A 132 9.13 -9.27 -21.32
CA GLY A 132 8.49 -10.42 -20.71
C GLY A 132 6.99 -10.25 -20.48
N PRO A 133 6.33 -11.29 -19.97
CA PRO A 133 4.89 -11.26 -19.71
C PRO A 133 4.54 -10.25 -18.62
N LYS A 134 3.37 -9.63 -18.76
CA LYS A 134 2.85 -8.71 -17.75
C LYS A 134 2.20 -9.49 -16.61
N LEU A 135 2.39 -9.01 -15.41
CA LEU A 135 1.65 -9.47 -14.23
C LEU A 135 0.26 -8.86 -14.21
N THR A 136 -0.68 -9.62 -13.67
CA THR A 136 -2.04 -9.14 -13.40
C THR A 136 -2.35 -9.27 -11.92
N VAL A 137 -3.16 -8.34 -11.41
CA VAL A 137 -3.62 -8.38 -10.02
C VAL A 137 -4.67 -9.47 -9.87
N LYS A 138 -4.46 -10.39 -8.91
CA LYS A 138 -5.37 -11.49 -8.61
C LYS A 138 -5.71 -11.48 -7.12
N ASN A 139 -6.98 -11.76 -6.81
CA ASN A 139 -7.45 -11.95 -5.43
C ASN A 139 -7.10 -10.79 -4.49
N TYR A 140 -7.10 -9.57 -5.00
CA TYR A 140 -6.81 -8.39 -4.22
C TYR A 140 -8.05 -7.51 -4.11
N VAL A 141 -8.43 -7.17 -2.89
CA VAL A 141 -9.50 -6.21 -2.61
C VAL A 141 -8.84 -4.88 -2.25
N ARG A 142 -9.19 -3.82 -2.96
CA ARG A 142 -8.64 -2.48 -2.71
C ARG A 142 -9.00 -2.01 -1.31
N GLN A 143 -8.12 -1.19 -0.72
CA GLN A 143 -8.33 -0.64 0.61
C GLN A 143 -9.65 0.15 0.70
N ALA A 144 -9.97 0.96 -0.30
CA ALA A 144 -11.22 1.70 -0.36
C ALA A 144 -12.44 0.79 -0.27
N ASP A 145 -12.45 -0.34 -0.99
CA ASP A 145 -13.55 -1.31 -0.96
C ASP A 145 -13.64 -2.05 0.38
N ARG A 146 -12.50 -2.30 1.02
CA ARG A 146 -12.45 -2.88 2.37
C ARG A 146 -13.02 -1.93 3.42
N ASP A 147 -12.72 -0.66 3.31
CA ASP A 147 -13.19 0.37 4.24
C ASP A 147 -14.71 0.58 4.10
N GLU A 148 -15.24 0.62 2.88
CA GLU A 148 -16.69 0.64 2.62
C GLU A 148 -17.40 -0.59 3.20
N SER A 149 -16.81 -1.77 3.06
CA SER A 149 -17.36 -3.01 3.63
C SER A 149 -17.37 -2.97 5.17
N ARG A 150 -16.37 -2.38 5.79
CA ARG A 150 -16.33 -2.20 7.25
C ARG A 150 -17.40 -1.24 7.72
N GLU A 151 -17.54 -0.08 7.09
CA GLU A 151 -18.57 0.90 7.43
C GLU A 151 -19.98 0.29 7.27
N SER A 152 -20.22 -0.46 6.22
CA SER A 152 -21.47 -1.19 6.02
C SER A 152 -21.73 -2.23 7.11
N SER A 153 -20.70 -2.95 7.53
CA SER A 153 -20.80 -3.96 8.58
C SER A 153 -21.04 -3.33 9.95
N GLU A 154 -20.38 -2.21 10.23
CA GLU A 154 -20.58 -1.46 11.48
C GLU A 154 -21.96 -0.83 11.54
N ALA A 155 -22.46 -0.29 10.41
CA ALA A 155 -23.81 0.23 10.32
C ALA A 155 -24.91 -0.86 10.49
N GLN A 156 -24.61 -2.10 10.11
CA GLN A 156 -25.50 -3.24 10.32
C GLN A 156 -25.34 -3.90 11.70
N ALA A 157 -24.19 -3.72 12.32
CA ALA A 157 -23.82 -4.35 13.60
C ALA A 157 -24.20 -3.52 14.82
N THR A 158 -24.89 -2.40 14.68
CA THR A 158 -25.57 -1.75 15.79
C THR A 158 -27.02 -2.20 15.82
N PRO A 159 -27.35 -3.32 16.44
CA PRO A 159 -28.72 -3.47 16.90
C PRO A 159 -28.87 -2.39 17.97
N VAL A 160 -29.75 -1.45 17.73
CA VAL A 160 -30.32 -0.68 18.81
C VAL A 160 -31.02 -1.70 19.68
N VAL A 161 -30.31 -2.22 20.66
CA VAL A 161 -30.97 -2.86 21.78
C VAL A 161 -31.59 -1.70 22.53
N GLU A 162 -32.84 -1.41 22.26
CA GLU A 162 -33.65 -0.76 23.28
C GLU A 162 -33.62 -1.66 24.48
N VAL A 163 -32.73 -1.34 25.38
CA VAL A 163 -32.82 -1.82 26.71
C VAL A 163 -34.05 -1.10 27.28
N ASP A 164 -35.12 -1.83 27.30
CA ASP A 164 -36.32 -1.39 28.04
C ASP A 164 -35.88 -1.12 29.45
N SER A 165 -35.82 0.15 29.80
CA SER A 165 -35.27 0.63 31.06
C SER A 165 -36.20 0.33 32.25
N ASP A 166 -37.28 -0.44 32.07
CA ASP A 166 -38.27 -0.71 33.09
C ASP A 166 -38.04 -2.02 33.84
N GLU A 167 -37.02 -2.79 33.53
CA GLU A 167 -36.66 -3.95 34.32
C GLU A 167 -35.18 -3.97 34.67
N ILE A 168 -34.84 -3.24 35.71
CA ILE A 168 -33.66 -3.59 36.50
C ILE A 168 -34.16 -4.43 37.67
N PRO A 169 -34.07 -5.75 37.61
CA PRO A 169 -34.30 -6.55 38.81
C PRO A 169 -33.10 -6.38 39.72
N PHE A 170 -33.34 -5.95 40.88
CA PHE A 170 -32.44 -6.16 41.99
C PHE A 170 -32.36 -7.64 42.31
#